data_f171b3354078759733489fbd01a5675e
#
_entry.id   f171b3354078759733489fbd01a5675e
#
_cell.length_a   1.000
_cell.length_b   1.000
_cell.length_c   1.000
_cell.angle_alpha   90.00
_cell.angle_beta   90.00
_cell.angle_gamma   90.00
#
_symmetry.space_group_name_H-M   'P 1'
#
loop_
_entity.id
_entity.type
_entity.pdbx_description
1 polymer ?
#
loop_
_entity_poly.entity_id
_entity_poly.type
_entity_poly.pdbx_seq_one_letter_code
_entity_poly.pdbx_strand_id
1 'polypeptide(L)'
;MPTDNVTTSPSPADGRTTFEDAPLAIQVEDLHKSFSIPTHRVDSLKERFTRPFAAKDFRELRALDGVSFDVRQGEFFGIVGRNGSGKSTLLKLLASIYRADAGTIRMAGRLAPFIELGVGFNVELTARENVVLNGVMMGLTPKETRDRLDTVIEFAELGEFVDLKLKNYSSGMLVRLAFSVMMQADADILLIDEVLAVGDASFQQKCDDAFHEMKAKGKTIVLVTHDMNTVEEYCNRAMLIDGGKIRQIGDPAAVGRRYLKLNFERGSDTADGSVSTDADAVRILDAHAENPAGATATTFEHGEPIRLRLKLDVLEDLPGISAGFIIANADGVGVSQFDAFLKADEYYNPMPLRRGQRVEINCELKNPLTAGRYHVHLGINQAQTPRVLLYVANAIDFVVYGGEMARGVVAIEHTVETAVEGP
;
A
#
# COMPACT_ATOMS: atom_id res chain seq x y z
N MET A 1 46.62 -41.17 20.11
CA MET A 1 46.26 -40.24 19.03
C MET A 1 44.83 -39.81 19.26
N PRO A 2 44.54 -38.58 19.66
CA PRO A 2 43.18 -38.08 19.82
C PRO A 2 42.70 -37.52 18.47
N THR A 3 41.46 -37.83 18.12
CA THR A 3 40.73 -37.37 16.97
C THR A 3 40.18 -35.96 17.23
N ASP A 4 40.58 -35.01 16.39
CA ASP A 4 40.11 -33.64 16.41
C ASP A 4 38.65 -33.56 16.02
N ASN A 5 37.81 -33.15 16.97
CA ASN A 5 36.43 -32.70 16.71
C ASN A 5 36.47 -31.28 16.16
N VAL A 6 36.28 -31.13 14.87
CA VAL A 6 36.00 -29.83 14.23
C VAL A 6 34.55 -29.42 14.57
N THR A 7 34.42 -28.53 15.52
CA THR A 7 33.16 -27.80 15.78
C THR A 7 32.96 -26.81 14.65
N THR A 8 32.03 -27.12 13.73
CA THR A 8 31.51 -26.19 12.76
C THR A 8 30.61 -25.18 13.47
N SER A 9 31.06 -23.94 13.53
CA SER A 9 30.24 -22.79 13.96
C SER A 9 29.08 -22.65 13.00
N PRO A 10 27.82 -22.43 13.48
CA PRO A 10 26.72 -22.14 12.59
C PRO A 10 26.91 -20.75 11.95
N SER A 11 26.74 -20.70 10.65
CA SER A 11 26.64 -19.48 9.85
C SER A 11 25.55 -18.56 10.43
N PRO A 12 25.69 -17.21 10.41
CA PRO A 12 24.66 -16.32 10.88
C PRO A 12 23.45 -16.45 9.97
N ALA A 13 22.41 -17.11 10.48
CA ALA A 13 21.10 -17.17 9.86
C ALA A 13 20.48 -15.77 9.82
N ASP A 14 19.79 -15.47 8.72
CA ASP A 14 18.93 -14.31 8.51
C ASP A 14 18.26 -13.82 9.80
N GLY A 15 18.46 -12.53 10.13
CA GLY A 15 17.99 -11.90 11.37
C GLY A 15 16.46 -11.72 11.49
N ARG A 16 15.68 -12.70 11.06
CA ARG A 16 14.23 -12.76 11.30
C ARG A 16 14.01 -13.49 12.62
N THR A 17 13.75 -12.73 13.67
CA THR A 17 13.29 -13.27 14.96
C THR A 17 11.99 -14.05 14.73
N THR A 18 11.99 -15.35 15.00
CA THR A 18 10.78 -16.16 15.01
C THR A 18 9.99 -15.84 16.26
N PHE A 19 8.79 -15.24 16.12
CA PHE A 19 7.89 -14.90 17.24
C PHE A 19 7.03 -16.09 17.67
N GLU A 20 7.29 -17.31 17.17
CA GLU A 20 6.44 -18.49 17.42
C GLU A 20 6.25 -18.81 18.90
N ASP A 21 7.28 -18.55 19.72
CA ASP A 21 7.22 -18.80 21.17
C ASP A 21 6.84 -17.56 22.00
N ALA A 22 6.66 -16.38 21.39
CA ALA A 22 6.28 -15.18 22.11
C ALA A 22 4.81 -15.24 22.57
N PRO A 23 4.45 -14.68 23.75
CA PRO A 23 3.07 -14.62 24.21
C PRO A 23 2.16 -13.89 23.23
N LEU A 24 0.86 -14.21 23.26
CA LEU A 24 -0.13 -13.49 22.45
C LEU A 24 -0.35 -12.08 23.02
N ALA A 25 -0.25 -11.06 22.15
CA ALA A 25 -0.66 -9.70 22.45
C ALA A 25 -2.13 -9.46 22.05
N ILE A 26 -2.53 -9.99 20.87
CA ILE A 26 -3.91 -9.90 20.37
C ILE A 26 -4.35 -11.28 19.89
N GLN A 27 -5.57 -11.67 20.24
CA GLN A 27 -6.25 -12.86 19.74
C GLN A 27 -7.65 -12.47 19.28
N VAL A 28 -7.96 -12.77 18.03
CA VAL A 28 -9.27 -12.53 17.41
C VAL A 28 -9.83 -13.87 16.93
N GLU A 29 -11.06 -14.18 17.34
CA GLU A 29 -11.74 -15.44 17.03
C GLU A 29 -13.12 -15.16 16.46
N ASP A 30 -13.36 -15.64 15.23
CA ASP A 30 -14.64 -15.64 14.52
C ASP A 30 -15.36 -14.29 14.55
N LEU A 31 -14.64 -13.21 14.23
CA LEU A 31 -15.13 -11.85 14.37
C LEU A 31 -16.06 -11.46 13.21
N HIS A 32 -17.27 -10.99 13.55
CA HIS A 32 -18.27 -10.53 12.60
C HIS A 32 -18.71 -9.10 12.89
N LYS A 33 -18.91 -8.32 11.81
CA LYS A 33 -19.46 -6.97 11.87
C LYS A 33 -20.26 -6.61 10.63
N SER A 34 -21.51 -6.22 10.84
CA SER A 34 -22.42 -5.73 9.79
C SER A 34 -22.90 -4.32 10.10
N PHE A 35 -23.24 -3.59 9.04
CA PHE A 35 -23.85 -2.26 9.12
C PHE A 35 -25.15 -2.25 8.30
N SER A 36 -26.21 -1.65 8.86
CA SER A 36 -27.46 -1.43 8.15
C SER A 36 -27.43 -0.07 7.43
N ILE A 37 -27.36 -0.10 6.10
CA ILE A 37 -27.30 1.11 5.27
C ILE A 37 -28.70 1.35 4.67
N PRO A 38 -29.33 2.52 4.88
CA PRO A 38 -30.62 2.82 4.24
C PRO A 38 -30.42 2.93 2.73
N THR A 39 -31.25 2.23 1.94
CA THR A 39 -31.22 2.21 0.47
C THR A 39 -31.68 3.54 -0.16
N HIS A 40 -32.49 4.31 0.56
CA HIS A 40 -32.92 5.64 0.13
C HIS A 40 -32.55 6.69 1.18
N ARG A 41 -31.81 7.72 0.76
CA ARG A 41 -31.66 8.94 1.57
C ARG A 41 -32.98 9.68 1.57
N VAL A 42 -33.60 9.83 2.72
CA VAL A 42 -34.72 10.76 2.91
C VAL A 42 -34.10 12.12 3.24
N ASP A 43 -33.88 12.94 2.20
CA ASP A 43 -33.15 14.21 2.34
C ASP A 43 -34.06 15.40 2.71
N SER A 44 -35.39 15.22 2.82
CA SER A 44 -36.27 16.32 3.19
C SER A 44 -37.35 15.95 4.22
N LEU A 45 -37.57 16.88 5.16
CA LEU A 45 -38.71 16.83 6.11
C LEU A 45 -40.06 16.69 5.38
N LYS A 46 -40.19 17.22 4.15
CA LYS A 46 -41.39 17.18 3.33
C LYS A 46 -41.71 15.75 2.86
N GLU A 47 -40.70 14.94 2.52
CA GLU A 47 -40.83 13.55 2.09
C GLU A 47 -41.26 12.65 3.23
N ARG A 48 -40.82 12.96 4.46
CA ARG A 48 -41.19 12.27 5.70
C ARG A 48 -42.67 12.45 6.07
N PHE A 49 -43.28 13.59 5.69
CA PHE A 49 -44.70 13.88 5.91
C PHE A 49 -45.61 13.29 4.82
N THR A 50 -45.10 13.17 3.59
CA THR A 50 -45.91 12.68 2.46
C THR A 50 -45.94 11.16 2.34
N ARG A 51 -44.97 10.43 2.95
CA ARG A 51 -44.91 8.96 2.95
C ARG A 51 -44.60 8.39 4.36
N PRO A 52 -45.52 8.51 5.32
CA PRO A 52 -45.31 8.07 6.70
C PRO A 52 -45.14 6.56 6.86
N PHE A 53 -45.52 5.75 5.88
CA PHE A 53 -45.42 4.28 5.88
C PHE A 53 -44.47 3.72 4.80
N ALA A 54 -43.58 4.53 4.23
CA ALA A 54 -42.59 4.00 3.32
C ALA A 54 -41.68 3.01 4.10
N ALA A 55 -41.68 1.76 3.69
CA ALA A 55 -40.80 0.75 4.23
C ALA A 55 -39.36 1.25 4.09
N LYS A 56 -38.65 1.36 5.21
CA LYS A 56 -37.22 1.63 5.20
C LYS A 56 -36.52 0.36 4.77
N ASP A 57 -36.25 0.23 3.50
CA ASP A 57 -35.38 -0.83 3.01
C ASP A 57 -33.93 -0.53 3.44
N PHE A 58 -33.39 -1.41 4.27
CA PHE A 58 -32.02 -1.38 4.68
C PHE A 58 -31.25 -2.49 3.94
N ARG A 59 -30.11 -2.12 3.39
CA ARG A 59 -29.14 -3.10 2.89
C ARG A 59 -28.16 -3.42 3.99
N GLU A 60 -27.98 -4.68 4.31
CA GLU A 60 -26.93 -5.14 5.21
C GLU A 60 -25.59 -5.13 4.46
N LEU A 61 -24.61 -4.40 5.00
CA LEU A 61 -23.22 -4.43 4.57
C LEU A 61 -22.42 -5.23 5.59
N ARG A 62 -21.99 -6.43 5.23
CA ARG A 62 -21.08 -7.23 6.05
C ARG A 62 -19.66 -6.70 5.86
N ALA A 63 -19.19 -5.96 6.86
CA ALA A 63 -17.85 -5.38 6.85
C ALA A 63 -16.78 -6.39 7.24
N LEU A 64 -17.11 -7.33 8.17
CA LEU A 64 -16.28 -8.47 8.55
C LEU A 64 -17.15 -9.73 8.65
N ASP A 65 -16.60 -10.86 8.19
CA ASP A 65 -17.31 -12.14 8.10
C ASP A 65 -16.38 -13.31 8.48
N GLY A 66 -16.33 -13.64 9.78
CA GLY A 66 -15.56 -14.77 10.31
C GLY A 66 -14.05 -14.54 10.33
N VAL A 67 -13.60 -13.37 10.78
CA VAL A 67 -12.17 -13.01 10.85
C VAL A 67 -11.52 -13.59 12.10
N SER A 68 -10.46 -14.42 11.94
CA SER A 68 -9.69 -15.01 13.04
C SER A 68 -8.19 -14.88 12.76
N PHE A 69 -7.44 -14.29 13.70
CA PHE A 69 -5.98 -14.17 13.65
C PHE A 69 -5.41 -13.88 15.04
N ASP A 70 -4.09 -13.97 15.14
CA ASP A 70 -3.32 -13.63 16.33
C ASP A 70 -2.17 -12.71 16.01
N VAL A 71 -1.75 -11.91 17.01
CA VAL A 71 -0.55 -11.09 16.99
C VAL A 71 0.27 -11.38 18.24
N ARG A 72 1.56 -11.62 18.09
CA ARG A 72 2.49 -11.91 19.18
C ARG A 72 3.04 -10.63 19.80
N GLN A 73 3.50 -10.74 21.07
CA GLN A 73 4.20 -9.60 21.71
C GLN A 73 5.50 -9.28 20.96
N GLY A 74 5.75 -8.00 20.73
CA GLY A 74 6.90 -7.51 19.98
C GLY A 74 6.77 -7.63 18.46
N GLU A 75 5.66 -8.14 17.95
CA GLU A 75 5.44 -8.31 16.53
C GLU A 75 4.96 -7.00 15.86
N PHE A 76 5.55 -6.68 14.71
CA PHE A 76 5.00 -5.74 13.74
C PHE A 76 4.10 -6.51 12.76
N PHE A 77 2.79 -6.33 12.89
CA PHE A 77 1.79 -7.04 12.10
C PHE A 77 1.08 -6.10 11.12
N GLY A 78 1.24 -6.37 9.82
CA GLY A 78 0.63 -5.60 8.75
C GLY A 78 -0.78 -6.06 8.41
N ILE A 79 -1.72 -5.13 8.22
CA ILE A 79 -3.06 -5.41 7.68
C ILE A 79 -3.22 -4.67 6.37
N VAL A 80 -3.29 -5.41 5.29
CA VAL A 80 -3.40 -4.86 3.94
C VAL A 80 -4.72 -5.24 3.27
N GLY A 81 -5.16 -4.46 2.31
CA GLY A 81 -6.38 -4.72 1.56
C GLY A 81 -6.88 -3.46 0.87
N ARG A 82 -7.81 -3.62 -0.06
CA ARG A 82 -8.41 -2.52 -0.83
C ARG A 82 -9.28 -1.61 0.04
N ASN A 83 -9.62 -0.42 -0.49
CA ASN A 83 -10.62 0.43 0.13
C ASN A 83 -11.96 -0.31 0.24
N GLY A 84 -12.60 -0.24 1.41
CA GLY A 84 -13.85 -0.98 1.69
C GLY A 84 -13.68 -2.47 1.98
N SER A 85 -12.46 -3.01 2.12
CA SER A 85 -12.22 -4.42 2.45
C SER A 85 -12.52 -4.79 3.90
N GLY A 86 -12.67 -3.81 4.81
CA GLY A 86 -12.95 -4.03 6.24
C GLY A 86 -11.81 -3.62 7.19
N LYS A 87 -10.65 -3.14 6.68
CA LYS A 87 -9.48 -2.78 7.49
C LYS A 87 -9.79 -1.78 8.62
N SER A 88 -10.33 -0.60 8.28
CA SER A 88 -10.66 0.43 9.27
C SER A 88 -11.79 -0.01 10.22
N THR A 89 -12.70 -0.89 9.76
CA THR A 89 -13.70 -1.51 10.65
C THR A 89 -13.05 -2.43 11.66
N LEU A 90 -12.11 -3.28 11.22
CA LEU A 90 -11.34 -4.16 12.08
C LEU A 90 -10.53 -3.35 13.11
N LEU A 91 -9.84 -2.31 12.66
CA LEU A 91 -9.07 -1.44 13.54
C LEU A 91 -9.94 -0.78 14.61
N LYS A 92 -11.14 -0.27 14.23
CA LYS A 92 -12.11 0.33 15.17
C LYS A 92 -12.69 -0.69 16.15
N LEU A 93 -12.81 -1.95 15.77
CA LEU A 93 -13.20 -3.05 16.68
C LEU A 93 -12.07 -3.37 17.66
N LEU A 94 -10.82 -3.49 17.19
CA LEU A 94 -9.65 -3.67 18.05
C LEU A 94 -9.50 -2.52 19.05
N ALA A 95 -9.74 -1.30 18.62
CA ALA A 95 -9.72 -0.11 19.49
C ALA A 95 -10.95 0.01 20.42
N SER A 96 -11.88 -0.96 20.40
CA SER A 96 -13.12 -0.92 21.16
C SER A 96 -14.04 0.28 20.85
N ILE A 97 -13.85 0.95 19.70
CA ILE A 97 -14.72 2.03 19.21
C ILE A 97 -16.03 1.44 18.69
N TYR A 98 -15.97 0.29 18.02
CA TYR A 98 -17.12 -0.48 17.60
C TYR A 98 -17.27 -1.73 18.47
N ARG A 99 -18.51 -2.19 18.59
CA ARG A 99 -18.83 -3.50 19.18
C ARG A 99 -18.99 -4.53 18.06
N ALA A 100 -18.39 -5.70 18.24
CA ALA A 100 -18.61 -6.84 17.36
C ALA A 100 -20.05 -7.36 17.46
N ASP A 101 -20.55 -7.89 16.34
CA ASP A 101 -21.88 -8.54 16.32
C ASP A 101 -21.76 -10.00 16.78
N ALA A 102 -20.62 -10.66 16.48
CA ALA A 102 -20.25 -11.98 17.00
C ALA A 102 -18.71 -12.13 17.04
N GLY A 103 -18.24 -13.17 17.72
CA GLY A 103 -16.82 -13.44 17.91
C GLY A 103 -16.22 -12.78 19.14
N THR A 104 -14.92 -12.98 19.36
CA THR A 104 -14.21 -12.47 20.54
C THR A 104 -12.89 -11.81 20.16
N ILE A 105 -12.54 -10.76 20.89
CA ILE A 105 -11.24 -10.10 20.85
C ILE A 105 -10.64 -10.13 22.24
N ARG A 106 -9.43 -10.67 22.37
CA ARG A 106 -8.65 -10.67 23.62
C ARG A 106 -7.35 -9.93 23.38
N MET A 107 -6.97 -9.07 24.31
CA MET A 107 -5.72 -8.31 24.26
C MET A 107 -5.00 -8.39 25.59
N ALA A 108 -3.67 -8.52 25.53
CA ALA A 108 -2.81 -8.56 26.70
C ALA A 108 -1.88 -7.34 26.70
N GLY A 109 -2.24 -6.32 27.48
CA GLY A 109 -1.48 -5.08 27.60
C GLY A 109 -2.32 -3.82 27.34
N ARG A 110 -1.66 -2.66 27.48
CA ARG A 110 -2.27 -1.35 27.23
C ARG A 110 -2.25 -1.05 25.73
N LEU A 111 -3.40 -0.67 25.20
CA LEU A 111 -3.60 -0.33 23.80
C LEU A 111 -3.61 1.19 23.60
N ALA A 112 -2.82 1.69 22.66
CA ALA A 112 -2.95 3.06 22.14
C ALA A 112 -3.38 3.02 20.67
N PRO A 113 -4.62 3.42 20.35
CA PRO A 113 -5.10 3.51 18.99
C PRO A 113 -4.70 4.84 18.34
N PHE A 114 -4.08 4.76 17.18
CA PHE A 114 -3.77 5.89 16.33
C PHE A 114 -4.45 5.68 14.96
N ILE A 115 -5.76 5.88 14.93
CA ILE A 115 -6.63 5.48 13.82
C ILE A 115 -6.91 6.63 12.86
N GLU A 116 -6.94 7.85 13.37
CA GLU A 116 -7.18 9.05 12.54
C GLU A 116 -6.27 10.17 13.05
N LEU A 117 -5.52 10.80 12.16
CA LEU A 117 -4.64 11.92 12.47
C LEU A 117 -5.41 13.08 13.12
N GLY A 118 -4.98 13.48 14.31
CA GLY A 118 -5.57 14.62 15.01
C GLY A 118 -6.90 14.33 15.72
N VAL A 119 -7.38 13.09 15.74
CA VAL A 119 -8.52 12.71 16.59
C VAL A 119 -8.14 12.92 18.05
N GLY A 120 -8.99 13.63 18.76
CA GLY A 120 -8.75 14.08 20.14
C GLY A 120 -8.11 15.46 20.26
N PHE A 121 -7.67 16.07 19.15
CA PHE A 121 -7.21 17.47 19.20
C PHE A 121 -8.38 18.45 19.27
N ASN A 122 -8.26 19.39 20.18
CA ASN A 122 -9.17 20.53 20.25
C ASN A 122 -8.50 21.74 19.58
N VAL A 123 -9.03 22.15 18.43
CA VAL A 123 -8.45 23.25 17.64
C VAL A 123 -8.48 24.61 18.35
N GLU A 124 -9.31 24.80 19.40
CA GLU A 124 -9.38 26.00 20.19
C GLU A 124 -8.33 26.06 21.30
N LEU A 125 -7.65 24.96 21.58
CA LEU A 125 -6.54 24.86 22.53
C LEU A 125 -5.19 25.06 21.83
N THR A 126 -4.17 25.41 22.60
CA THR A 126 -2.78 25.48 22.15
C THR A 126 -2.18 24.09 21.91
N ALA A 127 -1.03 24.02 21.25
CA ALA A 127 -0.32 22.74 21.09
C ALA A 127 0.06 22.16 22.46
N ARG A 128 0.56 22.98 23.38
CA ARG A 128 0.87 22.60 24.76
C ARG A 128 -0.31 21.92 25.46
N GLU A 129 -1.48 22.51 25.39
CA GLU A 129 -2.70 21.97 26.01
C GLU A 129 -3.15 20.68 25.33
N ASN A 130 -3.06 20.61 24.01
CA ASN A 130 -3.41 19.43 23.24
C ASN A 130 -2.45 18.26 23.50
N VAL A 131 -1.15 18.51 23.64
CA VAL A 131 -0.18 17.45 24.00
C VAL A 131 -0.54 16.87 25.37
N VAL A 132 -0.85 17.71 26.36
CA VAL A 132 -1.26 17.22 27.69
C VAL A 132 -2.56 16.42 27.61
N LEU A 133 -3.57 16.94 26.91
CA LEU A 133 -4.86 16.28 26.76
C LEU A 133 -4.71 14.90 26.09
N ASN A 134 -4.01 14.84 24.95
CA ASN A 134 -3.85 13.60 24.20
C ASN A 134 -2.93 12.60 24.90
N GLY A 135 -1.86 13.05 25.57
CA GLY A 135 -1.01 12.16 26.36
C GLY A 135 -1.78 11.46 27.47
N VAL A 136 -2.71 12.18 28.14
CA VAL A 136 -3.61 11.58 29.14
C VAL A 136 -4.58 10.58 28.48
N MET A 137 -5.13 10.89 27.32
CA MET A 137 -5.98 9.95 26.56
C MET A 137 -5.22 8.70 26.12
N MET A 138 -3.92 8.79 25.93
CA MET A 138 -3.02 7.67 25.60
C MET A 138 -2.47 6.94 26.85
N GLY A 139 -3.00 7.22 28.03
CA GLY A 139 -2.69 6.49 29.26
C GLY A 139 -1.58 7.07 30.13
N LEU A 140 -0.99 8.22 29.76
CA LEU A 140 -0.02 8.93 30.60
C LEU A 140 -0.72 9.69 31.71
N THR A 141 -0.04 9.88 32.84
CA THR A 141 -0.50 10.83 33.87
C THR A 141 -0.26 12.26 33.38
N PRO A 142 -1.03 13.26 33.90
CA PRO A 142 -0.81 14.66 33.55
C PRO A 142 0.60 15.18 33.87
N LYS A 143 1.29 14.55 34.82
CA LYS A 143 2.67 14.89 35.17
C LYS A 143 3.61 14.34 34.09
N GLU A 144 3.53 13.07 33.79
CA GLU A 144 4.36 12.42 32.75
C GLU A 144 4.21 13.12 31.39
N THR A 145 2.98 13.54 31.05
CA THR A 145 2.74 14.24 29.79
C THR A 145 3.43 15.61 29.76
N ARG A 146 3.41 16.35 30.89
CA ARG A 146 4.14 17.61 30.99
C ARG A 146 5.65 17.42 30.96
N ASP A 147 6.16 16.39 31.60
CA ASP A 147 7.59 16.07 31.62
C ASP A 147 8.10 15.69 30.22
N ARG A 148 7.23 15.16 29.34
CA ARG A 148 7.53 14.77 27.93
C ARG A 148 7.20 15.88 26.91
N LEU A 149 6.60 16.98 27.34
CA LEU A 149 6.14 18.04 26.44
C LEU A 149 7.26 18.58 25.53
N ASP A 150 8.41 18.89 26.13
CA ASP A 150 9.53 19.47 25.36
C ASP A 150 10.05 18.46 24.31
N THR A 151 10.13 17.16 24.64
CA THR A 151 10.50 16.10 23.70
C THR A 151 9.50 15.97 22.53
N VAL A 152 8.19 16.08 22.83
CA VAL A 152 7.14 16.05 21.78
C VAL A 152 7.29 17.25 20.84
N ILE A 153 7.47 18.45 21.40
CA ILE A 153 7.55 19.69 20.62
C ILE A 153 8.86 19.75 19.81
N GLU A 154 9.97 19.28 20.38
CA GLU A 154 11.26 19.18 19.67
C GLU A 154 11.18 18.19 18.50
N PHE A 155 10.60 16.99 18.72
CA PHE A 155 10.39 16.02 17.65
C PHE A 155 9.53 16.58 16.52
N ALA A 156 8.43 17.28 16.87
CA ALA A 156 7.52 17.91 15.91
C ALA A 156 8.13 19.13 15.18
N GLU A 157 9.24 19.69 15.69
CA GLU A 157 9.86 20.96 15.24
C GLU A 157 8.91 22.15 15.32
N LEU A 158 8.14 22.24 16.43
CA LEU A 158 7.08 23.23 16.62
C LEU A 158 7.35 24.19 17.80
N GLY A 159 8.61 24.36 18.21
CA GLY A 159 8.99 25.15 19.37
C GLY A 159 8.43 26.58 19.38
N GLU A 160 8.50 27.28 18.24
CA GLU A 160 7.98 28.67 18.12
C GLU A 160 6.44 28.75 18.13
N PHE A 161 5.76 27.63 17.90
CA PHE A 161 4.31 27.54 17.72
C PHE A 161 3.59 26.91 18.92
N VAL A 162 4.32 26.48 19.98
CA VAL A 162 3.79 25.66 21.08
C VAL A 162 2.60 26.32 21.82
N ASP A 163 2.58 27.66 21.92
CA ASP A 163 1.52 28.42 22.58
C ASP A 163 0.48 28.96 21.57
N LEU A 164 0.59 28.61 20.30
CA LEU A 164 -0.39 28.96 19.29
C LEU A 164 -1.54 27.93 19.28
N LYS A 165 -2.78 28.40 19.09
CA LYS A 165 -3.96 27.53 18.96
C LYS A 165 -3.89 26.70 17.68
N LEU A 166 -4.31 25.42 17.75
CA LEU A 166 -4.21 24.51 16.62
C LEU A 166 -5.03 24.91 15.39
N LYS A 167 -6.08 25.72 15.55
CA LYS A 167 -6.82 26.28 14.40
C LYS A 167 -5.96 27.15 13.48
N ASN A 168 -4.82 27.62 13.95
CA ASN A 168 -3.87 28.41 13.17
C ASN A 168 -2.71 27.57 12.61
N TYR A 169 -2.72 26.25 12.85
CA TYR A 169 -1.72 25.33 12.32
C TYR A 169 -2.03 24.95 10.87
N SER A 170 -1.00 24.75 10.07
CA SER A 170 -1.14 24.08 8.78
C SER A 170 -1.45 22.59 9.00
N SER A 171 -1.98 21.94 7.96
CA SER A 171 -2.21 20.49 8.00
C SER A 171 -0.93 19.70 8.32
N GLY A 172 0.22 20.10 7.75
CA GLY A 172 1.52 19.50 8.05
C GLY A 172 1.94 19.64 9.51
N MET A 173 1.73 20.83 10.12
CA MET A 173 2.03 21.03 11.53
C MET A 173 1.15 20.18 12.45
N LEU A 174 -0.15 20.05 12.11
CA LEU A 174 -1.08 19.19 12.86
C LEU A 174 -0.63 17.72 12.84
N VAL A 175 -0.21 17.28 11.69
CA VAL A 175 0.24 15.91 11.48
C VAL A 175 1.55 15.63 12.22
N ARG A 176 2.54 16.53 12.13
CA ARG A 176 3.79 16.43 12.89
C ARG A 176 3.53 16.36 14.39
N LEU A 177 2.64 17.22 14.90
CA LEU A 177 2.27 17.21 16.31
C LEU A 177 1.60 15.91 16.72
N ALA A 178 0.63 15.42 15.93
CA ALA A 178 -0.11 14.19 16.22
C ALA A 178 0.82 12.97 16.26
N PHE A 179 1.72 12.85 15.27
CA PHE A 179 2.72 11.79 15.26
C PHE A 179 3.67 11.86 16.46
N SER A 180 4.15 13.06 16.79
CA SER A 180 5.07 13.26 17.92
C SER A 180 4.43 12.88 19.27
N VAL A 181 3.13 13.18 19.45
CA VAL A 181 2.38 12.75 20.64
C VAL A 181 2.24 11.23 20.67
N MET A 182 1.92 10.60 19.55
CA MET A 182 1.81 9.15 19.43
C MET A 182 3.11 8.43 19.85
N MET A 183 4.25 8.97 19.44
CA MET A 183 5.56 8.39 19.78
C MET A 183 5.85 8.34 21.28
N GLN A 184 5.16 9.18 22.08
CA GLN A 184 5.31 9.21 23.52
C GLN A 184 4.33 8.28 24.26
N ALA A 185 3.46 7.58 23.53
CA ALA A 185 2.48 6.69 24.14
C ALA A 185 3.16 5.57 24.95
N ASP A 186 2.77 5.44 26.21
CA ASP A 186 3.21 4.34 27.06
C ASP A 186 2.25 3.15 26.88
N ALA A 187 2.28 2.56 25.70
CA ALA A 187 1.44 1.43 25.32
C ALA A 187 2.28 0.19 25.02
N ASP A 188 1.68 -0.97 25.28
CA ASP A 188 2.24 -2.28 24.94
C ASP A 188 1.89 -2.64 23.50
N ILE A 189 0.73 -2.17 23.02
CA ILE A 189 0.17 -2.41 21.69
C ILE A 189 -0.18 -1.05 21.03
N LEU A 190 0.35 -0.80 19.84
CA LEU A 190 0.02 0.36 19.02
C LEU A 190 -0.82 -0.08 17.81
N LEU A 191 -1.96 0.57 17.59
CA LEU A 191 -2.75 0.42 16.36
C LEU A 191 -2.55 1.66 15.50
N ILE A 192 -2.03 1.50 14.28
CA ILE A 192 -1.68 2.61 13.39
C ILE A 192 -2.43 2.45 12.07
N ASP A 193 -3.18 3.47 11.65
CA ASP A 193 -3.92 3.51 10.39
C ASP A 193 -3.28 4.52 9.42
N GLU A 194 -2.74 4.03 8.32
CA GLU A 194 -2.33 4.76 7.09
C GLU A 194 -1.47 6.06 7.25
N VAL A 195 -0.79 6.24 8.39
CA VAL A 195 -0.24 7.53 8.84
C VAL A 195 1.22 7.79 8.42
N LEU A 196 1.88 6.87 7.73
CA LEU A 196 3.34 6.92 7.54
C LEU A 196 3.84 7.88 6.45
N ALA A 197 3.00 8.28 5.49
CA ALA A 197 3.39 9.19 4.42
C ALA A 197 3.13 10.67 4.78
N VAL A 198 3.68 11.16 5.91
CA VAL A 198 3.27 12.45 6.47
C VAL A 198 4.43 13.41 6.68
N GLY A 199 4.25 14.64 6.24
CA GLY A 199 5.26 15.69 6.37
C GLY A 199 6.15 15.82 5.14
N ASP A 200 7.23 16.57 5.29
CA ASP A 200 8.28 16.64 4.28
C ASP A 200 9.30 15.50 4.43
N ALA A 201 10.22 15.38 3.49
CA ALA A 201 11.21 14.30 3.46
C ALA A 201 12.06 14.21 4.74
N SER A 202 12.35 15.34 5.39
CA SER A 202 13.14 15.36 6.63
C SER A 202 12.36 14.79 7.81
N PHE A 203 11.08 15.08 7.89
CA PHE A 203 10.20 14.55 8.94
C PHE A 203 9.87 13.07 8.69
N GLN A 204 9.71 12.66 7.42
CA GLN A 204 9.56 11.24 7.07
C GLN A 204 10.75 10.42 7.57
N GLN A 205 11.99 10.88 7.35
CA GLN A 205 13.18 10.18 7.86
C GLN A 205 13.14 10.02 9.38
N LYS A 206 12.71 11.05 10.14
CA LYS A 206 12.55 10.93 11.60
C LYS A 206 11.48 9.92 11.99
N CYS A 207 10.39 9.84 11.21
CA CYS A 207 9.35 8.84 11.44
C CYS A 207 9.90 7.43 11.21
N ASP A 208 10.67 7.21 10.14
CA ASP A 208 11.28 5.93 9.80
C ASP A 208 12.26 5.48 10.91
N ASP A 209 13.15 6.38 11.35
CA ASP A 209 14.07 6.12 12.45
C ASP A 209 13.32 5.73 13.74
N ALA A 210 12.21 6.41 14.02
CA ALA A 210 11.37 6.13 15.18
C ALA A 210 10.67 4.76 15.09
N PHE A 211 10.22 4.34 13.90
CA PHE A 211 9.67 3.00 13.69
C PHE A 211 10.71 1.91 13.85
N HIS A 212 11.91 2.12 13.32
CA HIS A 212 13.04 1.21 13.54
C HIS A 212 13.40 1.09 15.03
N GLU A 213 13.39 2.19 15.77
CA GLU A 213 13.61 2.18 17.21
C GLU A 213 12.52 1.42 17.97
N MET A 214 11.23 1.61 17.62
CA MET A 214 10.12 0.86 18.22
C MET A 214 10.26 -0.65 17.96
N LYS A 215 10.64 -1.02 16.73
CA LYS A 215 10.91 -2.42 16.37
C LYS A 215 12.06 -3.01 17.19
N ALA A 216 13.16 -2.28 17.33
CA ALA A 216 14.30 -2.68 18.14
C ALA A 216 13.96 -2.81 19.65
N LYS A 217 13.01 -2.00 20.16
CA LYS A 217 12.50 -2.07 21.54
C LYS A 217 11.45 -3.17 21.75
N GLY A 218 11.10 -3.94 20.72
CA GLY A 218 10.13 -5.02 20.80
C GLY A 218 8.70 -4.54 21.10
N LYS A 219 8.30 -3.38 20.61
CA LYS A 219 6.91 -2.91 20.71
C LYS A 219 6.01 -3.72 19.78
N THR A 220 4.80 -4.05 20.24
CA THR A 220 3.79 -4.69 19.41
C THR A 220 3.05 -3.63 18.60
N ILE A 221 3.06 -3.76 17.27
CA ILE A 221 2.43 -2.78 16.38
C ILE A 221 1.54 -3.49 15.37
N VAL A 222 0.30 -3.02 15.25
CA VAL A 222 -0.62 -3.38 14.16
C VAL A 222 -0.69 -2.20 13.22
N LEU A 223 -0.15 -2.38 12.03
CA LEU A 223 -0.08 -1.35 10.98
C LEU A 223 -1.09 -1.65 9.89
N VAL A 224 -2.01 -0.73 9.66
CA VAL A 224 -2.94 -0.78 8.52
C VAL A 224 -2.44 0.15 7.44
N THR A 225 -2.20 -0.36 6.25
CA THR A 225 -1.76 0.44 5.10
C THR A 225 -2.16 -0.22 3.78
N HIS A 226 -2.12 0.55 2.71
CA HIS A 226 -2.20 0.06 1.34
C HIS A 226 -0.81 0.06 0.65
N ASP A 227 0.20 0.65 1.27
CA ASP A 227 1.58 0.66 0.78
C ASP A 227 2.32 -0.62 1.15
N MET A 228 2.62 -1.43 0.15
CA MET A 228 3.32 -2.70 0.34
C MET A 228 4.80 -2.55 0.69
N ASN A 229 5.45 -1.46 0.25
CA ASN A 229 6.85 -1.21 0.60
C ASN A 229 7.00 -1.05 2.11
N THR A 230 6.13 -0.25 2.72
CA THR A 230 6.04 -0.07 4.19
C THR A 230 5.81 -1.40 4.91
N VAL A 231 4.94 -2.26 4.36
CA VAL A 231 4.65 -3.57 4.97
C VAL A 231 5.85 -4.51 4.88
N GLU A 232 6.54 -4.55 3.76
CA GLU A 232 7.74 -5.39 3.55
C GLU A 232 8.91 -4.92 4.39
N GLU A 233 9.05 -3.61 4.62
CA GLU A 233 10.13 -3.01 5.40
C GLU A 233 9.96 -3.23 6.91
N TYR A 234 8.77 -2.93 7.44
CA TYR A 234 8.58 -2.93 8.90
C TYR A 234 7.96 -4.20 9.45
N CYS A 235 7.05 -4.88 8.72
CA CYS A 235 6.27 -5.95 9.29
C CYS A 235 7.01 -7.30 9.33
N ASN A 236 6.78 -8.06 10.39
CA ASN A 236 7.26 -9.44 10.55
C ASN A 236 6.32 -10.41 9.85
N ARG A 237 5.02 -10.19 9.97
CA ARG A 237 3.94 -10.87 9.25
C ARG A 237 2.93 -9.86 8.76
N ALA A 238 2.19 -10.24 7.72
CA ALA A 238 1.08 -9.44 7.22
C ALA A 238 -0.16 -10.29 6.98
N MET A 239 -1.31 -9.61 6.96
CA MET A 239 -2.63 -10.18 6.68
C MET A 239 -3.29 -9.41 5.54
N LEU A 240 -3.74 -10.13 4.53
CA LEU A 240 -4.57 -9.60 3.46
C LEU A 240 -6.04 -9.81 3.78
N ILE A 241 -6.79 -8.71 3.87
CA ILE A 241 -8.24 -8.71 4.04
C ILE A 241 -8.93 -8.23 2.76
N ASP A 242 -9.93 -8.96 2.30
CA ASP A 242 -10.72 -8.61 1.12
C ASP A 242 -12.17 -9.07 1.26
N GLY A 243 -13.12 -8.14 1.06
CA GLY A 243 -14.55 -8.39 1.23
C GLY A 243 -14.91 -8.89 2.64
N GLY A 244 -14.26 -8.35 3.68
CA GLY A 244 -14.50 -8.70 5.08
C GLY A 244 -13.91 -10.05 5.51
N LYS A 245 -13.13 -10.73 4.65
CA LYS A 245 -12.53 -12.05 4.94
C LYS A 245 -11.03 -12.01 4.80
N ILE A 246 -10.34 -12.81 5.60
CA ILE A 246 -8.90 -13.02 5.46
C ILE A 246 -8.65 -13.88 4.22
N ARG A 247 -7.75 -13.41 3.36
CA ARG A 247 -7.32 -14.11 2.15
C ARG A 247 -5.99 -14.81 2.34
N GLN A 248 -5.11 -14.22 3.12
CA GLN A 248 -3.79 -14.78 3.44
C GLN A 248 -3.24 -14.13 4.70
N ILE A 249 -2.49 -14.88 5.49
CA ILE A 249 -1.62 -14.39 6.57
C ILE A 249 -0.25 -15.04 6.37
N GLY A 250 0.83 -14.30 6.57
CA GLY A 250 2.17 -14.84 6.52
C GLY A 250 3.24 -13.81 6.17
N ASP A 251 4.24 -14.24 5.44
CA ASP A 251 5.36 -13.40 5.00
C ASP A 251 4.87 -12.16 4.24
N PRO A 252 5.36 -10.95 4.56
CA PRO A 252 4.91 -9.69 3.96
C PRO A 252 5.00 -9.69 2.44
N ALA A 253 6.11 -10.16 1.85
CA ALA A 253 6.28 -10.19 0.40
C ALA A 253 5.30 -11.18 -0.27
N ALA A 254 5.02 -12.33 0.38
CA ALA A 254 4.02 -13.28 -0.12
C ALA A 254 2.60 -12.69 -0.09
N VAL A 255 2.26 -11.95 0.99
CA VAL A 255 0.99 -11.25 1.12
C VAL A 255 0.89 -10.12 0.10
N GLY A 256 1.98 -9.38 -0.14
CA GLY A 256 2.06 -8.32 -1.16
C GLY A 256 1.79 -8.86 -2.56
N ARG A 257 2.44 -9.95 -2.93
CA ARG A 257 2.17 -10.62 -4.23
C ARG A 257 0.69 -11.02 -4.38
N ARG A 258 0.09 -11.56 -3.31
CA ARG A 258 -1.33 -11.92 -3.32
C ARG A 258 -2.26 -10.72 -3.40
N TYR A 259 -1.91 -9.62 -2.71
CA TYR A 259 -2.64 -8.35 -2.77
C TYR A 259 -2.64 -7.77 -4.19
N LEU A 260 -1.46 -7.73 -4.85
CA LEU A 260 -1.35 -7.31 -6.24
C LEU A 260 -2.20 -8.21 -7.14
N LYS A 261 -2.08 -9.53 -7.00
CA LYS A 261 -2.86 -10.49 -7.78
C LYS A 261 -4.37 -10.27 -7.61
N LEU A 262 -4.89 -10.07 -6.40
CA LEU A 262 -6.30 -9.81 -6.15
C LEU A 262 -6.78 -8.44 -6.69
N ASN A 263 -5.91 -7.44 -6.70
CA ASN A 263 -6.23 -6.16 -7.33
C ASN A 263 -6.41 -6.33 -8.84
N PHE A 264 -5.68 -7.27 -9.45
CA PHE A 264 -5.73 -7.56 -10.87
C PHE A 264 -6.82 -8.59 -11.25
N GLU A 265 -7.06 -9.64 -10.43
CA GLU A 265 -8.04 -10.70 -10.74
C GLU A 265 -9.50 -10.22 -10.81
N ARG A 266 -9.91 -9.20 -10.03
CA ARG A 266 -11.28 -8.65 -10.07
C ARG A 266 -11.56 -7.71 -11.25
N GLY A 267 -10.54 -7.39 -12.06
CA GLY A 267 -10.71 -6.77 -13.36
C GLY A 267 -10.88 -7.79 -14.49
N SER A 268 -10.72 -9.09 -14.23
CA SER A 268 -10.69 -10.14 -15.24
C SER A 268 -11.72 -11.23 -14.98
N ASP A 269 -12.97 -10.96 -15.29
CA ASP A 269 -13.95 -12.03 -15.61
C ASP A 269 -13.81 -12.50 -17.08
N THR A 270 -12.66 -12.26 -17.71
CA THR A 270 -12.37 -12.74 -19.08
C THR A 270 -11.22 -13.75 -19.06
N ALA A 271 -11.45 -14.89 -19.70
CA ALA A 271 -10.65 -16.11 -19.69
C ALA A 271 -9.27 -16.02 -20.38
N ASP A 272 -8.66 -14.82 -20.52
CA ASP A 272 -7.46 -14.62 -21.35
C ASP A 272 -6.33 -13.83 -20.67
N GLY A 273 -6.30 -13.79 -19.34
CA GLY A 273 -5.19 -13.15 -18.59
C GLY A 273 -5.15 -11.61 -18.68
N SER A 274 -6.01 -10.99 -19.48
CA SER A 274 -6.13 -9.53 -19.58
C SER A 274 -7.11 -9.00 -18.56
N VAL A 275 -6.65 -8.05 -17.72
CA VAL A 275 -7.49 -7.28 -16.80
C VAL A 275 -7.96 -6.04 -17.55
N SER A 276 -9.18 -6.05 -18.07
CA SER A 276 -9.79 -4.86 -18.62
C SER A 276 -10.69 -4.21 -17.58
N THR A 277 -10.42 -2.95 -17.22
CA THR A 277 -11.37 -2.12 -16.48
C THR A 277 -12.30 -1.37 -17.41
N ASP A 278 -11.92 -1.20 -18.71
CA ASP A 278 -12.71 -0.60 -19.79
C ASP A 278 -12.22 -1.20 -21.13
N ALA A 279 -12.52 -2.49 -21.37
CA ALA A 279 -12.11 -3.25 -22.58
C ALA A 279 -12.57 -2.61 -23.90
N ASP A 280 -13.46 -1.61 -23.83
CA ASP A 280 -14.02 -0.95 -25.00
C ASP A 280 -13.21 0.28 -25.45
N ALA A 281 -12.21 0.74 -24.67
CA ALA A 281 -11.46 1.96 -24.97
C ALA A 281 -10.21 1.71 -25.83
N VAL A 282 -9.44 0.64 -25.52
CA VAL A 282 -8.21 0.26 -26.24
C VAL A 282 -8.08 -1.25 -26.33
N ARG A 283 -7.40 -1.75 -27.39
CA ARG A 283 -7.09 -3.16 -27.57
C ARG A 283 -5.63 -3.34 -27.92
N ILE A 284 -4.94 -4.25 -27.26
CA ILE A 284 -3.61 -4.68 -27.66
C ILE A 284 -3.71 -5.54 -28.92
N LEU A 285 -2.99 -5.14 -29.97
CA LEU A 285 -2.84 -5.90 -31.20
C LEU A 285 -1.64 -6.82 -31.14
N ASP A 286 -0.56 -6.32 -30.55
CA ASP A 286 0.71 -7.01 -30.45
C ASP A 286 1.56 -6.45 -29.32
N ALA A 287 2.26 -7.34 -28.61
CA ALA A 287 3.23 -6.97 -27.57
C ALA A 287 4.35 -8.03 -27.54
N HIS A 288 5.58 -7.62 -27.83
CA HIS A 288 6.73 -8.52 -27.85
C HIS A 288 8.04 -7.80 -27.54
N ALA A 289 9.09 -8.58 -27.26
CA ALA A 289 10.45 -8.09 -27.14
C ALA A 289 11.25 -8.36 -28.41
N GLU A 290 12.11 -7.43 -28.78
CA GLU A 290 13.03 -7.53 -29.93
C GLU A 290 14.49 -7.38 -29.47
N ASN A 291 15.38 -8.04 -30.18
CA ASN A 291 16.81 -7.83 -30.05
C ASN A 291 17.29 -6.55 -30.79
N PRO A 292 18.54 -6.12 -30.64
CA PRO A 292 19.06 -4.92 -31.32
C PRO A 292 18.96 -4.96 -32.85
N ALA A 293 18.88 -6.17 -33.45
CA ALA A 293 18.69 -6.34 -34.90
C ALA A 293 17.21 -6.18 -35.33
N GLY A 294 16.27 -5.95 -34.39
CA GLY A 294 14.85 -5.79 -34.70
C GLY A 294 14.09 -7.12 -34.90
N ALA A 295 14.70 -8.24 -34.54
CA ALA A 295 14.01 -9.53 -34.57
C ALA A 295 13.36 -9.83 -33.22
N THR A 296 12.11 -10.37 -33.24
CA THR A 296 11.44 -10.85 -32.04
C THR A 296 12.30 -11.90 -31.32
N ALA A 297 12.55 -11.68 -30.04
CA ALA A 297 13.39 -12.54 -29.22
C ALA A 297 12.78 -12.73 -27.83
N THR A 298 12.99 -13.92 -27.27
CA THR A 298 12.59 -14.28 -25.90
C THR A 298 13.79 -14.56 -25.01
N THR A 299 15.01 -14.39 -25.54
CA THR A 299 16.26 -14.61 -24.81
C THR A 299 17.25 -13.48 -25.15
N PHE A 300 17.91 -12.94 -24.12
CA PHE A 300 18.85 -11.82 -24.24
C PHE A 300 20.09 -12.10 -23.40
N GLU A 301 21.25 -11.66 -23.88
CA GLU A 301 22.45 -11.67 -23.06
C GLU A 301 22.45 -10.48 -22.08
N HIS A 302 23.05 -10.65 -20.91
CA HIS A 302 23.23 -9.55 -19.96
C HIS A 302 23.92 -8.36 -20.63
N GLY A 303 23.36 -7.16 -20.51
CA GLY A 303 23.87 -5.95 -21.19
C GLY A 303 23.41 -5.77 -22.63
N GLU A 304 22.81 -6.82 -23.25
CA GLU A 304 22.22 -6.67 -24.58
C GLU A 304 20.93 -5.83 -24.50
N PRO A 305 20.80 -4.70 -25.26
CA PRO A 305 19.59 -3.91 -25.23
C PRO A 305 18.35 -4.70 -25.60
N ILE A 306 17.27 -4.52 -24.82
CA ILE A 306 15.96 -5.14 -25.08
C ILE A 306 15.03 -4.07 -25.60
N ARG A 307 14.40 -4.30 -26.75
CA ARG A 307 13.36 -3.42 -27.29
C ARG A 307 11.99 -4.02 -27.01
N LEU A 308 11.14 -3.29 -26.30
CA LEU A 308 9.75 -3.67 -26.08
C LEU A 308 8.87 -2.95 -27.11
N ARG A 309 8.08 -3.71 -27.84
CA ARG A 309 7.11 -3.23 -28.84
C ARG A 309 5.70 -3.44 -28.33
N LEU A 310 4.88 -2.41 -28.45
CA LEU A 310 3.46 -2.46 -28.10
C LEU A 310 2.64 -1.77 -29.21
N LYS A 311 1.68 -2.48 -29.79
CA LYS A 311 0.71 -1.94 -30.76
C LYS A 311 -0.69 -2.01 -30.19
N LEU A 312 -1.42 -0.89 -30.29
CA LEU A 312 -2.77 -0.72 -29.75
C LEU A 312 -3.73 -0.21 -30.84
N ASP A 313 -4.95 -0.72 -30.84
CA ASP A 313 -6.09 -0.08 -31.48
C ASP A 313 -6.81 0.82 -30.48
N VAL A 314 -7.18 2.02 -30.89
CA VAL A 314 -8.00 2.98 -30.12
C VAL A 314 -9.45 2.78 -30.51
N LEU A 315 -10.32 2.41 -29.58
CA LEU A 315 -11.70 2.02 -29.82
C LEU A 315 -12.71 3.14 -29.48
N GLU A 316 -12.29 4.16 -28.74
CA GLU A 316 -13.06 5.38 -28.45
C GLU A 316 -12.16 6.64 -28.53
N ASP A 317 -12.77 7.83 -28.60
CA ASP A 317 -11.99 9.08 -28.55
C ASP A 317 -11.43 9.29 -27.14
N LEU A 318 -10.11 9.47 -27.02
CA LEU A 318 -9.40 9.62 -25.75
C LEU A 318 -8.63 10.95 -25.72
N PRO A 319 -8.58 11.64 -24.56
CA PRO A 319 -7.77 12.86 -24.42
C PRO A 319 -6.27 12.59 -24.51
N GLY A 320 -5.85 11.34 -24.38
CA GLY A 320 -4.50 10.82 -24.46
C GLY A 320 -4.34 9.57 -23.61
N ILE A 321 -3.24 8.86 -23.79
CA ILE A 321 -2.90 7.67 -23.02
C ILE A 321 -1.46 7.72 -22.47
N SER A 322 -1.20 6.96 -21.42
CA SER A 322 0.13 6.54 -20.98
C SER A 322 0.19 5.03 -20.90
N ALA A 323 1.33 4.44 -21.24
CA ALA A 323 1.57 3.02 -21.13
C ALA A 323 2.63 2.77 -20.04
N GLY A 324 2.25 2.08 -18.97
CA GLY A 324 3.13 1.63 -17.91
C GLY A 324 3.68 0.24 -18.20
N PHE A 325 4.98 0.06 -18.01
CA PHE A 325 5.68 -1.22 -18.15
C PHE A 325 6.26 -1.59 -16.78
N ILE A 326 5.89 -2.74 -16.25
CA ILE A 326 6.46 -3.28 -15.01
C ILE A 326 7.20 -4.56 -15.38
N ILE A 327 8.52 -4.55 -15.17
CA ILE A 327 9.35 -5.74 -15.33
C ILE A 327 9.39 -6.46 -13.98
N ALA A 328 8.99 -7.72 -13.96
CA ALA A 328 9.02 -8.57 -12.78
C ALA A 328 9.89 -9.80 -13.02
N ASN A 329 10.52 -10.33 -11.97
CA ASN A 329 11.25 -11.59 -12.02
C ASN A 329 10.31 -12.80 -11.97
N ALA A 330 10.86 -14.02 -12.03
CA ALA A 330 10.09 -15.28 -12.00
C ALA A 330 9.24 -15.44 -10.72
N ASP A 331 9.63 -14.80 -9.61
CA ASP A 331 8.90 -14.82 -8.34
C ASP A 331 7.77 -13.77 -8.29
N GLY A 332 7.60 -12.99 -9.37
CA GLY A 332 6.61 -11.91 -9.47
C GLY A 332 7.01 -10.64 -8.72
N VAL A 333 8.28 -10.51 -8.35
CA VAL A 333 8.81 -9.28 -7.72
C VAL A 333 9.12 -8.27 -8.82
N GLY A 334 8.55 -7.06 -8.70
CA GLY A 334 8.84 -5.95 -9.60
C GLY A 334 10.30 -5.54 -9.51
N VAL A 335 11.01 -5.61 -10.63
CA VAL A 335 12.44 -5.26 -10.74
C VAL A 335 12.60 -3.82 -11.21
N SER A 336 11.72 -3.37 -12.11
CA SER A 336 11.71 -2.01 -12.64
C SER A 336 10.32 -1.64 -13.14
N GLN A 337 10.02 -0.35 -13.08
CA GLN A 337 8.80 0.22 -13.65
C GLN A 337 9.15 1.52 -14.37
N PHE A 338 8.51 1.76 -15.52
CA PHE A 338 8.59 3.02 -16.25
C PHE A 338 7.33 3.25 -17.07
N ASP A 339 7.07 4.52 -17.39
CA ASP A 339 5.89 4.94 -18.14
C ASP A 339 6.29 5.60 -19.46
N ALA A 340 5.60 5.23 -20.53
CA ALA A 340 5.65 5.86 -21.83
C ALA A 340 4.46 6.79 -22.01
N PHE A 341 4.72 8.08 -22.22
CA PHE A 341 3.69 9.09 -22.43
C PHE A 341 3.63 9.49 -23.91
N LEU A 342 2.45 9.41 -24.50
CA LEU A 342 2.20 10.02 -25.81
C LEU A 342 2.01 11.52 -25.61
N LYS A 343 2.97 12.30 -26.14
CA LYS A 343 3.03 13.77 -26.00
C LYS A 343 2.62 14.44 -27.31
N ALA A 344 1.81 15.49 -27.21
CA ALA A 344 1.51 16.36 -28.35
C ALA A 344 2.61 17.41 -28.57
N ASP A 345 3.35 17.78 -27.52
CA ASP A 345 4.38 18.84 -27.54
C ASP A 345 5.48 18.61 -26.50
N GLU A 346 6.47 19.53 -26.46
CA GLU A 346 7.58 19.52 -25.51
C GLU A 346 7.15 19.81 -24.05
N TYR A 347 5.92 20.30 -23.82
CA TYR A 347 5.38 20.63 -22.50
C TYR A 347 4.62 19.46 -21.84
N TYR A 348 4.76 18.24 -22.38
CA TYR A 348 4.09 17.04 -21.86
C TYR A 348 2.55 17.08 -21.93
N ASN A 349 1.97 17.91 -22.81
CA ASN A 349 0.54 17.83 -23.08
C ASN A 349 0.20 16.46 -23.70
N PRO A 350 -0.86 15.77 -23.22
CA PRO A 350 -1.24 14.50 -23.80
C PRO A 350 -1.69 14.66 -25.25
N MET A 351 -1.34 13.70 -26.09
CA MET A 351 -1.76 13.65 -27.48
C MET A 351 -3.19 13.09 -27.56
N PRO A 352 -4.20 13.87 -28.02
CA PRO A 352 -5.54 13.36 -28.18
C PRO A 352 -5.60 12.27 -29.26
N LEU A 353 -6.31 11.20 -28.96
CA LEU A 353 -6.48 10.05 -29.85
C LEU A 353 -7.92 9.92 -30.30
N ARG A 354 -8.13 9.53 -31.56
CA ARG A 354 -9.42 9.30 -32.16
C ARG A 354 -9.71 7.82 -32.31
N ARG A 355 -10.96 7.45 -32.22
CA ARG A 355 -11.42 6.10 -32.52
C ARG A 355 -10.91 5.64 -33.90
N GLY A 356 -10.37 4.44 -33.98
CA GLY A 356 -9.81 3.83 -35.20
C GLY A 356 -8.34 4.15 -35.46
N GLN A 357 -7.70 4.98 -34.62
CA GLN A 357 -6.26 5.19 -34.70
C GLN A 357 -5.50 4.00 -34.11
N ARG A 358 -4.29 3.78 -34.62
CA ARG A 358 -3.33 2.82 -34.05
C ARG A 358 -2.19 3.59 -33.36
N VAL A 359 -1.77 3.07 -32.23
CA VAL A 359 -0.66 3.59 -31.47
C VAL A 359 0.43 2.52 -31.41
N GLU A 360 1.64 2.91 -31.77
CA GLU A 360 2.83 2.07 -31.58
C GLU A 360 3.76 2.73 -30.57
N ILE A 361 4.15 1.93 -29.55
CA ILE A 361 5.05 2.36 -28.47
C ILE A 361 6.28 1.46 -28.51
N ASN A 362 7.43 2.07 -28.63
CA ASN A 362 8.73 1.38 -28.71
C ASN A 362 9.57 1.86 -27.54
N CYS A 363 10.04 0.94 -26.70
CA CYS A 363 10.91 1.22 -25.56
C CYS A 363 12.22 0.46 -25.72
N GLU A 364 13.35 1.10 -25.50
CA GLU A 364 14.65 0.45 -25.49
C GLU A 364 15.21 0.45 -24.06
N LEU A 365 15.55 -0.71 -23.55
CA LEU A 365 16.11 -0.95 -22.23
C LEU A 365 17.59 -1.32 -22.36
N LYS A 366 18.46 -0.74 -21.55
CA LYS A 366 19.90 -1.07 -21.53
C LYS A 366 20.22 -2.46 -20.96
N ASN A 367 19.24 -3.15 -20.38
CA ASN A 367 19.30 -4.51 -19.85
C ASN A 367 20.45 -4.78 -18.85
N PRO A 368 20.45 -4.14 -17.68
CA PRO A 368 21.34 -4.52 -16.60
C PRO A 368 20.77 -5.66 -15.74
N LEU A 369 19.76 -6.39 -16.25
CA LEU A 369 19.11 -7.48 -15.56
C LEU A 369 20.05 -8.67 -15.38
N THR A 370 20.03 -9.29 -14.22
CA THR A 370 20.79 -10.52 -13.94
C THR A 370 20.20 -11.72 -14.69
N ALA A 371 20.94 -12.81 -14.80
CA ALA A 371 20.45 -14.03 -15.42
C ALA A 371 19.18 -14.55 -14.71
N GLY A 372 18.11 -14.77 -15.47
CA GLY A 372 16.81 -15.16 -14.93
C GLY A 372 15.68 -15.04 -15.94
N ARG A 373 14.49 -15.48 -15.52
CA ARG A 373 13.25 -15.27 -16.28
C ARG A 373 12.57 -14.00 -15.80
N TYR A 374 12.06 -13.22 -16.76
CA TYR A 374 11.37 -11.96 -16.52
C TYR A 374 10.05 -11.90 -17.27
N HIS A 375 9.11 -11.20 -16.68
CA HIS A 375 7.78 -10.94 -17.23
C HIS A 375 7.55 -9.42 -17.27
N VAL A 376 6.94 -8.93 -18.35
CA VAL A 376 6.51 -7.54 -18.46
C VAL A 376 5.01 -7.46 -18.31
N HIS A 377 4.53 -6.73 -17.31
CA HIS A 377 3.12 -6.38 -17.20
C HIS A 377 2.90 -5.02 -17.88
N LEU A 378 1.80 -4.88 -18.58
CA LEU A 378 1.41 -3.68 -19.31
C LEU A 378 0.18 -3.04 -18.68
N GLY A 379 0.26 -1.75 -18.38
CA GLY A 379 -0.87 -0.95 -17.93
C GLY A 379 -1.11 0.22 -18.90
N ILE A 380 -2.31 0.35 -19.46
CA ILE A 380 -2.69 1.50 -20.28
C ILE A 380 -3.65 2.37 -19.48
N ASN A 381 -3.26 3.62 -19.24
CA ASN A 381 -4.03 4.57 -18.47
C ASN A 381 -4.46 5.74 -19.35
N GLN A 382 -5.61 6.32 -19.06
CA GLN A 382 -5.99 7.60 -19.66
C GLN A 382 -5.10 8.71 -19.09
N ALA A 383 -4.50 9.50 -19.95
CA ALA A 383 -3.62 10.58 -19.53
C ALA A 383 -4.32 11.57 -18.60
N GLN A 384 -3.60 12.04 -17.57
CA GLN A 384 -4.05 13.03 -16.58
C GLN A 384 -5.28 12.63 -15.75
N THR A 385 -5.64 11.34 -15.74
CA THR A 385 -6.76 10.82 -14.92
C THR A 385 -6.35 9.50 -14.26
N PRO A 386 -6.98 9.09 -13.16
CA PRO A 386 -6.72 7.79 -12.54
C PRO A 386 -7.44 6.62 -13.26
N ARG A 387 -8.00 6.85 -14.48
CA ARG A 387 -8.73 5.81 -15.22
C ARG A 387 -7.76 4.84 -15.87
N VAL A 388 -7.77 3.59 -15.42
CA VAL A 388 -7.07 2.48 -16.07
C VAL A 388 -7.93 1.96 -17.22
N LEU A 389 -7.42 2.03 -18.45
CA LEU A 389 -8.09 1.56 -19.65
C LEU A 389 -7.89 0.06 -19.86
N LEU A 390 -6.66 -0.43 -19.65
CA LEU A 390 -6.32 -1.83 -19.84
C LEU A 390 -5.12 -2.19 -18.95
N TYR A 391 -5.13 -3.40 -18.41
CA TYR A 391 -3.97 -4.01 -17.78
C TYR A 391 -3.81 -5.45 -18.23
N VAL A 392 -2.61 -5.85 -18.58
CA VAL A 392 -2.27 -7.22 -18.99
C VAL A 392 -1.08 -7.71 -18.17
N ALA A 393 -1.30 -8.74 -17.37
CA ALA A 393 -0.23 -9.39 -16.64
C ALA A 393 0.54 -10.33 -17.58
N ASN A 394 1.89 -10.34 -17.47
CA ASN A 394 2.77 -11.19 -18.27
C ASN A 394 2.54 -11.05 -19.79
N ALA A 395 2.38 -9.81 -20.24
CA ALA A 395 2.13 -9.51 -21.66
C ALA A 395 3.33 -9.88 -22.54
N ILE A 396 4.55 -9.81 -21.98
CA ILE A 396 5.79 -10.20 -22.67
C ILE A 396 6.64 -11.03 -21.69
N ASP A 397 7.16 -12.16 -22.17
CA ASP A 397 8.04 -13.03 -21.40
C ASP A 397 9.41 -13.09 -22.05
N PHE A 398 10.47 -13.02 -21.25
CA PHE A 398 11.83 -13.20 -21.75
C PHE A 398 12.78 -13.77 -20.68
N VAL A 399 13.93 -14.25 -21.13
CA VAL A 399 15.01 -14.79 -20.28
C VAL A 399 16.28 -14.01 -20.55
N VAL A 400 16.95 -13.58 -19.48
CA VAL A 400 18.30 -13.03 -19.55
C VAL A 400 19.29 -14.10 -19.12
N TYR A 401 20.39 -14.25 -19.87
CA TYR A 401 21.47 -15.17 -19.59
C TYR A 401 22.83 -14.45 -19.59
N GLY A 402 23.85 -15.08 -18.98
CA GLY A 402 25.17 -14.46 -18.86
C GLY A 402 25.24 -13.40 -17.74
N GLY A 403 26.38 -12.73 -17.64
CA GLY A 403 26.66 -11.73 -16.60
C GLY A 403 27.08 -12.32 -15.25
N GLU A 404 27.67 -11.50 -14.40
CA GLU A 404 27.98 -11.88 -13.03
C GLU A 404 26.71 -11.91 -12.17
N MET A 405 26.65 -12.80 -11.17
CA MET A 405 25.56 -12.82 -10.17
C MET A 405 25.55 -11.53 -9.36
N ALA A 406 24.84 -10.52 -9.80
CA ALA A 406 24.60 -9.31 -9.03
C ALA A 406 23.38 -9.52 -8.09
N ARG A 407 23.56 -9.18 -6.80
CA ARG A 407 22.45 -9.09 -5.84
C ARG A 407 22.03 -7.62 -5.75
N GLY A 408 20.80 -7.29 -6.12
CA GLY A 408 20.26 -5.95 -5.92
C GLY A 408 19.21 -5.53 -6.95
N VAL A 409 18.47 -4.46 -6.62
CA VAL A 409 17.54 -3.77 -7.53
C VAL A 409 18.38 -2.96 -8.52
N VAL A 410 18.08 -3.09 -9.81
CA VAL A 410 18.85 -2.45 -10.88
C VAL A 410 18.07 -1.27 -11.44
N ALA A 411 18.71 -0.11 -11.58
CA ALA A 411 18.17 1.02 -12.31
C ALA A 411 18.33 0.79 -13.82
N ILE A 412 17.22 0.72 -14.56
CA ILE A 412 17.22 0.52 -16.01
C ILE A 412 17.07 1.87 -16.70
N GLU A 413 18.09 2.30 -17.47
CA GLU A 413 17.97 3.41 -18.39
C GLU A 413 17.21 2.97 -19.64
N HIS A 414 16.26 3.76 -20.12
CA HIS A 414 15.45 3.44 -21.30
C HIS A 414 15.19 4.67 -22.17
N THR A 415 14.99 4.41 -23.45
CA THR A 415 14.51 5.41 -24.43
C THR A 415 13.14 4.99 -24.91
N VAL A 416 12.21 5.93 -25.01
CA VAL A 416 10.83 5.69 -25.48
C VAL A 416 10.59 6.47 -26.77
N GLU A 417 10.21 5.73 -27.82
CA GLU A 417 9.71 6.32 -29.06
C GLU A 417 8.23 5.94 -29.25
N THR A 418 7.41 6.91 -29.61
CA THR A 418 5.98 6.71 -29.84
C THR A 418 5.61 7.17 -31.26
N ALA A 419 4.81 6.37 -31.97
CA ALA A 419 4.23 6.72 -33.25
C ALA A 419 2.73 6.47 -33.24
N VAL A 420 1.96 7.34 -33.88
CA VAL A 420 0.51 7.21 -34.09
C VAL A 420 0.26 7.12 -35.58
N GLU A 421 -0.31 5.96 -36.03
CA GLU A 421 -0.77 5.79 -37.41
C GLU A 421 -2.22 6.27 -37.52
N GLY A 422 -2.51 7.07 -38.54
CA GLY A 422 -3.84 7.62 -38.82
C GLY A 422 -4.87 6.54 -39.17
N PRO A 423 -6.16 6.89 -39.18
CA PRO A 423 -7.25 5.98 -39.57
C PRO A 423 -7.16 5.59 -41.04
#